data_674f1b6843f8fc9c97fec72a5f9fcd3b
#
_entry.id   674f1b6843f8fc9c97fec72a5f9fcd3b
#
_cell.length_a   1.000
_cell.length_b   1.000
_cell.length_c   1.000
_cell.angle_alpha   90.00
_cell.angle_beta   90.00
_cell.angle_gamma   90.00
#
_symmetry.space_group_name_H-M   'P 1'
#
loop_
_entity.id
_entity.type
_entity.pdbx_description
1 polymer ?
#
loop_
_entity_poly.entity_id
_entity_poly.type
_entity_poly.pdbx_seq_one_letter_code
_entity_poly.pdbx_strand_id
1 'polypeptide(L)'
;MLKILQARLQHYVNWEIPDIQAGFRKGRGTRDQIANIHWITEKAREFQKYTYICFIDNANAFDCVDHNKLCKILQEMGVPDHLTCLLRNLYAGQEATVRTGHGTTEWFQIGKGVCPGCILSP
;
A
#
# COMPACT_ATOMS: atom_id res chain seq x y z
N MET A 1 -6.75 1.92 19.13
CA MET A 1 -6.05 3.14 18.72
C MET A 1 -5.72 3.14 17.21
N LEU A 2 -5.00 2.18 16.66
CA LEU A 2 -4.64 2.10 15.24
C LEU A 2 -5.82 2.11 14.26
N LYS A 3 -6.92 1.41 14.55
CA LYS A 3 -8.15 1.43 13.72
C LYS A 3 -8.78 2.81 13.59
N ILE A 4 -8.68 3.64 14.63
CA ILE A 4 -9.19 5.03 14.59
C ILE A 4 -8.30 5.88 13.70
N LEU A 5 -6.98 5.71 13.81
CA LEU A 5 -6.01 6.40 12.94
C LEU A 5 -6.21 6.00 11.48
N GLN A 6 -6.34 4.70 11.19
CA GLN A 6 -6.64 4.18 9.87
C GLN A 6 -7.91 4.81 9.27
N ALA A 7 -9.01 4.79 10.02
CA ALA A 7 -10.28 5.34 9.55
C ALA A 7 -10.20 6.84 9.22
N ARG A 8 -9.41 7.59 10.01
CA ARG A 8 -9.18 9.02 9.75
C ARG A 8 -8.30 9.26 8.52
N LEU A 9 -7.21 8.50 8.37
CA LEU A 9 -6.33 8.58 7.20
C LEU A 9 -7.07 8.18 5.93
N GLN A 10 -7.86 7.12 5.97
CA GLN A 10 -8.59 6.59 4.83
C GLN A 10 -9.56 7.62 4.22
N HIS A 11 -10.10 8.53 5.03
CA HIS A 11 -10.95 9.60 4.52
C HIS A 11 -10.19 10.50 3.53
N TYR A 12 -8.95 10.89 3.84
CA TYR A 12 -8.11 11.71 2.96
C TYR A 12 -7.60 10.93 1.76
N VAL A 13 -7.06 9.73 2.02
CA VAL A 13 -6.47 8.88 0.98
C VAL A 13 -7.49 8.49 -0.09
N ASN A 14 -8.73 8.20 0.27
CA ASN A 14 -9.77 7.80 -0.68
C ASN A 14 -10.10 8.88 -1.74
N TRP A 15 -9.87 10.16 -1.42
CA TRP A 15 -10.08 11.26 -2.37
C TRP A 15 -8.96 11.36 -3.40
N GLU A 16 -7.74 11.00 -3.01
CA GLU A 16 -6.54 11.12 -3.84
C GLU A 16 -6.28 9.89 -4.71
N ILE A 17 -6.83 8.73 -4.32
CA ILE A 17 -6.63 7.49 -5.09
C ILE A 17 -7.41 7.56 -6.40
N PRO A 18 -6.74 7.46 -7.57
CA PRO A 18 -7.39 7.46 -8.87
C PRO A 18 -8.42 6.34 -9.01
N ASP A 19 -9.48 6.58 -9.77
CA ASP A 19 -10.53 5.58 -9.99
C ASP A 19 -10.07 4.33 -10.71
N ILE A 20 -8.98 4.41 -11.45
CA ILE A 20 -8.35 3.26 -12.13
C ILE A 20 -7.69 2.29 -11.15
N GLN A 21 -7.28 2.75 -9.97
CA GLN A 21 -6.67 1.89 -8.97
C GLN A 21 -7.71 0.95 -8.36
N ALA A 22 -7.48 -0.35 -8.47
CA ALA A 22 -8.34 -1.38 -7.89
C ALA A 22 -7.73 -2.01 -6.63
N GLY A 23 -6.41 -2.09 -6.55
CA GLY A 23 -5.71 -2.67 -5.40
C GLY A 23 -6.00 -1.92 -4.11
N PHE A 24 -6.23 -2.68 -3.02
CA PHE A 24 -6.46 -2.16 -1.67
C PHE A 24 -7.67 -1.21 -1.53
N ARG A 25 -8.62 -1.26 -2.47
CA ARG A 25 -9.88 -0.50 -2.40
C ARG A 25 -11.05 -1.39 -2.02
N LYS A 26 -11.87 -0.90 -1.08
CA LYS A 26 -13.10 -1.57 -0.68
C LYS A 26 -14.07 -1.70 -1.87
N GLY A 27 -14.57 -2.91 -2.09
CA GLY A 27 -15.53 -3.21 -3.16
C GLY A 27 -14.89 -3.43 -4.53
N ARG A 28 -13.56 -3.44 -4.64
CA ARG A 28 -12.85 -3.78 -5.88
C ARG A 28 -12.02 -5.05 -5.66
N GLY A 29 -12.40 -6.11 -6.33
CA GLY A 29 -11.77 -7.42 -6.18
C GLY A 29 -10.89 -7.79 -7.37
N THR A 30 -9.99 -8.74 -7.17
CA THR A 30 -9.15 -9.33 -8.24
C THR A 30 -10.01 -9.93 -9.35
N ARG A 31 -11.15 -10.55 -8.99
CA ARG A 31 -12.09 -11.13 -9.97
C ARG A 31 -12.59 -10.08 -10.96
N ASP A 32 -12.92 -8.88 -10.49
CA ASP A 32 -13.42 -7.80 -11.34
C ASP A 32 -12.34 -7.32 -12.32
N GLN A 33 -11.08 -7.28 -11.87
CA GLN A 33 -9.96 -6.88 -12.72
C GLN A 33 -9.64 -7.95 -13.78
N ILE A 34 -9.75 -9.23 -13.43
CA ILE A 34 -9.63 -10.33 -14.38
C ILE A 34 -10.75 -10.24 -15.43
N ALA A 35 -11.99 -9.99 -15.01
CA ALA A 35 -13.12 -9.80 -15.93
C ALA A 35 -12.91 -8.62 -16.88
N ASN A 36 -12.35 -7.49 -16.39
CA ASN A 36 -12.01 -6.34 -17.22
C ASN A 36 -10.99 -6.69 -18.31
N ILE A 37 -9.93 -7.44 -17.97
CA ILE A 37 -8.93 -7.89 -18.94
C ILE A 37 -9.55 -8.82 -19.98
N HIS A 38 -10.39 -9.76 -19.55
CA HIS A 38 -11.13 -10.63 -20.46
C HIS A 38 -12.00 -9.82 -21.41
N TRP A 39 -12.77 -8.89 -20.90
CA TRP A 39 -13.64 -8.03 -21.70
C TRP A 39 -12.85 -7.21 -22.74
N ILE A 40 -11.72 -6.60 -22.34
CA ILE A 40 -10.83 -5.86 -23.26
C ILE A 40 -10.31 -6.78 -24.37
N THR A 41 -9.88 -8.00 -24.01
CA THR A 41 -9.35 -8.97 -24.96
C THR A 41 -10.41 -9.44 -25.95
N GLU A 42 -11.64 -9.71 -25.48
CA GLU A 42 -12.77 -10.08 -26.34
C GLU A 42 -13.15 -8.96 -27.31
N LYS A 43 -13.20 -7.71 -26.82
CA LYS A 43 -13.48 -6.55 -27.67
C LYS A 43 -12.38 -6.31 -28.70
N ALA A 44 -11.12 -6.46 -28.32
CA ALA A 44 -10.01 -6.37 -29.27
C ALA A 44 -10.11 -7.42 -30.38
N ARG A 45 -10.53 -8.66 -30.04
CA ARG A 45 -10.73 -9.74 -31.00
C ARG A 45 -11.93 -9.44 -31.92
N GLU A 46 -13.04 -8.98 -31.37
CA GLU A 46 -14.24 -8.59 -32.12
C GLU A 46 -13.95 -7.53 -33.18
N PHE A 47 -13.13 -6.52 -32.83
CA PHE A 47 -12.74 -5.44 -33.72
C PHE A 47 -11.45 -5.73 -34.50
N GLN A 48 -10.89 -6.94 -34.42
CA GLN A 48 -9.64 -7.36 -35.08
C GLN A 48 -8.46 -6.43 -34.79
N LYS A 49 -8.39 -5.91 -33.54
CA LYS A 49 -7.31 -5.03 -33.09
C LYS A 49 -6.31 -5.79 -32.23
N TYR A 50 -5.04 -5.51 -32.45
CA TYR A 50 -3.97 -6.02 -31.58
C TYR A 50 -3.97 -5.24 -30.26
N THR A 51 -3.91 -5.99 -29.16
CA THR A 51 -3.75 -5.43 -27.80
C THR A 51 -2.50 -6.00 -27.17
N TYR A 52 -1.65 -5.13 -26.65
CA TYR A 52 -0.44 -5.50 -25.94
C TYR A 52 -0.67 -5.25 -24.45
N ILE A 53 -0.42 -6.27 -23.62
CA ILE A 53 -0.59 -6.21 -22.17
C ILE A 53 0.78 -6.43 -21.53
N CYS A 54 1.18 -5.53 -20.63
CA CYS A 54 2.39 -5.64 -19.84
C CYS A 54 2.01 -5.75 -18.36
N PHE A 55 2.52 -6.76 -17.67
CA PHE A 55 2.37 -6.93 -16.23
C PHE A 55 3.67 -6.52 -15.56
N ILE A 56 3.59 -5.57 -14.63
CA ILE A 56 4.74 -5.08 -13.87
C ILE A 56 4.52 -5.45 -12.40
N ASP A 57 5.43 -6.25 -11.86
CA ASP A 57 5.46 -6.60 -10.44
C ASP A 57 6.66 -5.95 -9.76
N ASN A 58 6.41 -5.25 -8.67
CA ASN A 58 7.44 -4.55 -7.91
C ASN A 58 7.90 -5.44 -6.74
N ALA A 59 9.10 -5.96 -6.84
CA ALA A 59 9.72 -6.72 -5.76
C ALA A 59 9.90 -5.84 -4.51
N ASN A 60 9.51 -6.37 -3.35
CA ASN A 60 9.71 -5.73 -2.04
C ASN A 60 9.11 -4.32 -1.90
N ALA A 61 7.97 -4.06 -2.55
CA ALA A 61 7.35 -2.74 -2.56
C ALA A 61 7.10 -2.19 -1.14
N PHE A 62 6.65 -3.04 -0.20
CA PHE A 62 6.38 -2.66 1.19
C PHE A 62 7.67 -2.44 2.00
N ASP A 63 8.72 -3.20 1.75
CA ASP A 63 10.00 -3.10 2.47
C ASP A 63 10.80 -1.87 2.08
N CYS A 64 10.50 -1.28 0.93
CA CYS A 64 11.22 -0.12 0.39
C CYS A 64 10.58 1.23 0.79
N VAL A 65 9.48 1.24 1.51
CA VAL A 65 8.78 2.48 1.89
C VAL A 65 9.63 3.31 2.85
N ASP A 66 9.99 4.51 2.42
CA ASP A 66 10.67 5.51 3.27
C ASP A 66 9.62 6.24 4.11
N HIS A 67 9.74 6.19 5.45
CA HIS A 67 8.76 6.75 6.37
C HIS A 67 8.66 8.29 6.27
N ASN A 68 9.79 8.98 5.99
CA ASN A 68 9.77 10.43 5.83
C ASN A 68 9.07 10.86 4.54
N LYS A 69 9.35 10.14 3.44
CA LYS A 69 8.66 10.37 2.16
C LYS A 69 7.17 10.08 2.28
N LEU A 70 6.80 8.99 2.96
CA LEU A 70 5.40 8.66 3.23
C LEU A 70 4.69 9.81 3.98
N CYS A 71 5.28 10.30 5.07
CA CYS A 71 4.72 11.41 5.83
C CYS A 71 4.57 12.69 4.97
N LYS A 72 5.56 12.97 4.11
CA LYS A 72 5.51 14.12 3.21
C LYS A 72 4.38 14.01 2.20
N ILE A 73 4.24 12.85 1.55
CA ILE A 73 3.15 12.58 0.61
C ILE A 73 1.78 12.75 1.29
N LEU A 74 1.61 12.21 2.50
CA LEU A 74 0.35 12.37 3.24
C LEU A 74 0.04 13.84 3.55
N GLN A 75 1.05 14.66 3.86
CA GLN A 75 0.88 16.11 4.03
C GLN A 75 0.46 16.79 2.72
N GLU A 76 1.07 16.43 1.60
CA GLU A 76 0.71 16.91 0.26
C GLU A 76 -0.74 16.52 -0.11
N MET A 77 -1.23 15.37 0.35
CA MET A 77 -2.63 14.92 0.23
C MET A 77 -3.58 15.64 1.18
N GLY A 78 -3.13 16.62 1.95
CA GLY A 78 -3.96 17.39 2.87
C GLY A 78 -4.26 16.69 4.20
N VAL A 79 -3.52 15.63 4.55
CA VAL A 79 -3.64 15.01 5.87
C VAL A 79 -3.11 15.96 6.94
N PRO A 80 -3.89 16.25 8.01
CA PRO A 80 -3.48 17.19 9.05
C PRO A 80 -2.20 16.77 9.76
N ASP A 81 -1.38 17.76 10.15
CA ASP A 81 -0.07 17.54 10.78
C ASP A 81 -0.12 16.67 12.04
N HIS A 82 -1.16 16.76 12.83
CA HIS A 82 -1.29 15.92 14.02
C HIS A 82 -1.41 14.43 13.70
N LEU A 83 -2.04 14.06 12.56
CA LEU A 83 -2.15 12.66 12.12
C LEU A 83 -0.82 12.17 11.52
N THR A 84 -0.16 12.98 10.72
CA THR A 84 1.16 12.65 10.16
C THR A 84 2.24 12.58 11.24
N CYS A 85 2.16 13.42 12.27
CA CYS A 85 3.03 13.35 13.45
C CYS A 85 2.81 12.04 14.25
N LEU A 86 1.56 11.63 14.47
CA LEU A 86 1.25 10.35 15.10
C LEU A 86 1.82 9.17 14.30
N LEU A 87 1.69 9.21 12.98
CA LEU A 87 2.24 8.18 12.11
C LEU A 87 3.77 8.15 12.16
N ARG A 88 4.42 9.31 12.12
CA ARG A 88 5.88 9.43 12.26
C ARG A 88 6.36 8.85 13.58
N ASN A 89 5.70 9.18 14.68
CA ASN A 89 6.03 8.65 16.01
C ASN A 89 5.81 7.14 16.10
N LEU A 90 4.85 6.60 15.37
CA LEU A 90 4.61 5.16 15.31
C LEU A 90 5.77 4.41 14.62
N TYR A 91 6.34 4.99 13.57
CA TYR A 91 7.48 4.40 12.85
C TYR A 91 8.83 4.75 13.48
N ALA A 92 8.90 5.81 14.29
CA ALA A 92 10.14 6.21 14.96
C ALA A 92 10.56 5.19 16.02
N GLY A 93 11.81 4.75 15.95
CA GLY A 93 12.37 3.85 16.94
C GLY A 93 11.80 2.43 16.94
N GLN A 94 11.21 2.00 15.83
CA GLN A 94 10.78 0.60 15.69
C GLN A 94 11.98 -0.33 15.66
N GLU A 95 11.93 -1.37 16.47
CA GLU A 95 12.94 -2.41 16.55
C GLU A 95 12.30 -3.78 16.25
N ALA A 96 13.08 -4.65 15.67
CA ALA A 96 12.68 -6.01 15.40
C ALA A 96 13.74 -7.03 15.82
N THR A 97 13.32 -8.24 16.03
CA THR A 97 14.16 -9.41 16.23
C THR A 97 13.60 -10.56 15.44
N VAL A 98 14.44 -11.43 14.94
CA VAL A 98 14.03 -12.61 14.16
C VAL A 98 14.22 -13.87 15.01
N ARG A 99 13.16 -14.65 15.13
CA ARG A 99 13.20 -15.95 15.78
C ARG A 99 13.56 -17.04 14.77
N THR A 100 14.66 -17.72 15.00
CA THR A 100 15.13 -18.83 14.18
C THR A 100 15.03 -20.14 14.97
N GLY A 101 15.23 -21.29 14.31
CA GLY A 101 15.31 -22.59 14.98
C GLY A 101 16.49 -22.70 15.98
N HIS A 102 17.48 -21.80 15.90
CA HIS A 102 18.68 -21.77 16.73
C HIS A 102 18.66 -20.68 17.82
N GLY A 103 17.57 -19.90 17.91
CA GLY A 103 17.43 -18.83 18.89
C GLY A 103 16.85 -17.56 18.28
N THR A 104 17.01 -16.45 18.99
CA THR A 104 16.53 -15.12 18.61
C THR A 104 17.72 -14.24 18.30
N THR A 105 17.65 -13.44 17.25
CA THR A 105 18.69 -12.47 16.92
C THR A 105 18.73 -11.34 17.94
N GLU A 106 19.80 -10.55 17.95
CA GLU A 106 19.80 -9.26 18.62
C GLU A 106 18.75 -8.32 18.00
N TRP A 107 18.32 -7.33 18.79
CA TRP A 107 17.38 -6.31 18.33
C TRP A 107 18.07 -5.38 17.32
N PHE A 108 17.39 -5.11 16.22
CA PHE A 108 17.85 -4.16 15.20
C PHE A 108 16.76 -3.15 14.87
N GLN A 109 17.18 -1.94 14.53
CA GLN A 109 16.25 -0.86 14.20
C GLN A 109 15.71 -1.00 12.78
N ILE A 110 14.41 -0.72 12.64
CA ILE A 110 13.72 -0.67 11.34
C ILE A 110 13.72 0.78 10.86
N GLY A 111 14.52 1.07 9.83
CA GLY A 111 14.63 2.42 9.27
C GLY A 111 13.71 2.69 8.09
N LYS A 112 13.10 1.66 7.50
CA LYS A 112 12.20 1.73 6.34
C LYS A 112 11.29 0.51 6.27
N GLY A 113 10.28 0.61 5.43
CA GLY A 113 9.33 -0.48 5.21
C GLY A 113 8.06 -0.34 6.05
N VAL A 114 7.02 -0.99 5.59
CA VAL A 114 5.74 -1.12 6.29
C VAL A 114 5.39 -2.61 6.37
N CYS A 115 4.87 -3.03 7.52
CA CYS A 115 4.53 -4.45 7.74
C CYS A 115 3.29 -4.83 6.94
N PRO A 116 3.37 -5.73 5.95
CA PRO A 116 2.20 -6.18 5.20
C PRO A 116 1.14 -6.77 6.13
N GLY A 117 -0.12 -6.38 5.92
CA GLY A 117 -1.24 -6.86 6.73
C GLY A 117 -1.38 -6.24 8.12
N CYS A 118 -0.57 -5.24 8.47
CA CYS A 118 -0.86 -4.44 9.66
C CYS A 118 -2.03 -3.48 9.38
N ILE A 119 -2.65 -2.95 10.45
CA ILE A 119 -3.86 -2.09 10.33
C ILE A 119 -3.58 -0.81 9.51
N LEU A 120 -2.35 -0.34 9.45
CA LEU A 120 -1.95 0.88 8.74
C LEU A 120 -1.30 0.61 7.38
N SER A 121 -1.12 -0.66 7.03
CA SER A 121 -0.61 -1.10 5.74
C SER A 121 -1.73 -1.70 4.92
N PRO A 122 -1.72 -1.55 3.61
CA PRO A 122 -2.70 -2.18 2.75
C PRO A 122 -2.73 -3.68 2.91
#